data_6aca0afca70e3b8cc85d45443889726e
#
_entry.id   6aca0afca70e3b8cc85d45443889726e
#
_cell.length_a   1.000
_cell.length_b   1.000
_cell.length_c   1.000
_cell.angle_alpha   90.00
_cell.angle_beta   90.00
_cell.angle_gamma   90.00
#
_symmetry.space_group_name_H-M   'P 1'
#
loop_
_entity.id
_entity.type
_entity.pdbx_description
1 polymer ?
#
loop_
_entity_poly.entity_id
_entity_poly.type
_entity_poly.pdbx_seq_one_letter_code
_entity_poly.pdbx_strand_id
1 'polypeptide(L)'
;MNDKDYIKIFEDTEALMYGHFVLSSGMHSDAYFQCAKVLQYPKYLSLFADILSSHFADLSIDKVISPAIGGIVLGTEVGRQLNKRTIFSERVDGEMQLRRGFEIKPGEKILIIEDVLSTGGSIKEVSELIYQHKGNIIGIGIIVDRSITPVHLHDNFFAITKQTAKIFDKNNIPDHIKDIPAIKPGSNIIASNKV
;
A
#
# COMPACT_ATOMS: atom_id res chain seq x y z
N MET A 1 3.38 -12.04 16.32
CA MET A 1 2.06 -12.17 15.68
C MET A 1 2.23 -13.01 14.43
N ASN A 2 1.19 -13.73 14.02
CA ASN A 2 1.19 -14.55 12.80
C ASN A 2 0.14 -14.01 11.81
N ASP A 3 0.06 -14.57 10.59
CA ASP A 3 -0.86 -14.07 9.55
C ASP A 3 -2.33 -14.04 9.97
N LYS A 4 -2.78 -15.00 10.80
CA LYS A 4 -4.15 -15.02 11.31
C LYS A 4 -4.45 -13.85 12.23
N ASP A 5 -3.47 -13.42 13.02
CA ASP A 5 -3.61 -12.27 13.90
C ASP A 5 -3.80 -10.97 13.08
N TYR A 6 -3.03 -10.83 11.98
CA TYR A 6 -3.17 -9.68 11.07
C TYR A 6 -4.51 -9.68 10.34
N ILE A 7 -4.94 -10.85 9.83
CA ILE A 7 -6.26 -10.98 9.19
C ILE A 7 -7.36 -10.52 10.15
N LYS A 8 -7.32 -11.01 11.39
CA LYS A 8 -8.30 -10.61 12.41
C LYS A 8 -8.32 -9.10 12.65
N ILE A 9 -7.16 -8.44 12.72
CA ILE A 9 -7.08 -6.98 12.83
C ILE A 9 -7.75 -6.29 11.63
N PHE A 10 -7.51 -6.77 10.41
CA PHE A 10 -8.12 -6.20 9.22
C PHE A 10 -9.64 -6.41 9.16
N GLU A 11 -10.13 -7.56 9.61
CA GLU A 11 -11.57 -7.85 9.71
C GLU A 11 -12.23 -6.99 10.79
N ASP A 12 -11.68 -6.96 12.01
CA ASP A 12 -12.19 -6.17 13.15
C ASP A 12 -12.23 -4.66 12.85
N THR A 13 -11.39 -4.17 11.96
CA THR A 13 -11.35 -2.76 11.52
C THR A 13 -12.07 -2.51 10.21
N GLU A 14 -12.69 -3.53 9.63
CA GLU A 14 -13.29 -3.50 8.28
C GLU A 14 -12.29 -3.06 7.18
N ALA A 15 -10.99 -3.22 7.41
CA ALA A 15 -9.98 -2.98 6.40
C ALA A 15 -9.92 -4.10 5.36
N LEU A 16 -10.28 -5.33 5.77
CA LEU A 16 -10.56 -6.45 4.86
C LEU A 16 -12.07 -6.63 4.76
N MET A 17 -12.58 -6.50 3.56
CA MET A 17 -14.01 -6.65 3.26
C MET A 17 -14.20 -7.82 2.29
N TYR A 18 -15.25 -8.61 2.52
CA TYR A 18 -15.68 -9.67 1.62
C TYR A 18 -16.94 -9.26 0.88
N GLY A 19 -17.04 -9.61 -0.39
CA GLY A 19 -18.16 -9.23 -1.26
C GLY A 19 -17.78 -9.29 -2.73
N HIS A 20 -18.51 -8.60 -3.58
CA HIS A 20 -18.23 -8.53 -5.01
C HIS A 20 -17.66 -7.15 -5.35
N PHE A 21 -16.36 -7.10 -5.68
CA PHE A 21 -15.64 -5.86 -5.93
C PHE A 21 -15.14 -5.79 -7.38
N VAL A 22 -15.24 -4.60 -7.98
CA VAL A 22 -14.62 -4.29 -9.28
C VAL A 22 -13.34 -3.52 -9.03
N LEU A 23 -12.20 -4.10 -9.41
CA LEU A 23 -10.88 -3.50 -9.24
C LEU A 23 -10.61 -2.42 -10.31
N SER A 24 -9.59 -1.60 -10.10
CA SER A 24 -9.16 -0.57 -11.08
C SER A 24 -8.77 -1.15 -12.45
N SER A 25 -8.31 -2.40 -12.47
CA SER A 25 -8.01 -3.15 -13.69
C SER A 25 -9.25 -3.59 -14.47
N GLY A 26 -10.47 -3.43 -13.92
CA GLY A 26 -11.71 -3.98 -14.48
C GLY A 26 -11.95 -5.45 -14.14
N MET A 27 -11.03 -6.10 -13.46
CA MET A 27 -11.22 -7.45 -12.93
C MET A 27 -12.10 -7.42 -11.69
N HIS A 28 -12.71 -8.57 -11.34
CA HIS A 28 -13.54 -8.74 -10.17
C HIS A 28 -12.78 -9.46 -9.05
N SER A 29 -13.18 -9.23 -7.79
CA SER A 29 -12.60 -9.90 -6.63
C SER A 29 -13.66 -10.18 -5.58
N ASP A 30 -13.47 -11.26 -4.80
CA ASP A 30 -14.31 -11.61 -3.64
C ASP A 30 -13.86 -10.93 -2.33
N ALA A 31 -12.74 -10.20 -2.37
CA ALA A 31 -12.24 -9.47 -1.22
C ALA A 31 -11.56 -8.15 -1.64
N TYR A 32 -11.61 -7.16 -0.75
CA TYR A 32 -10.99 -5.86 -0.94
C TYR A 32 -10.31 -5.38 0.34
N PHE A 33 -9.09 -4.84 0.20
CA PHE A 33 -8.36 -4.21 1.29
C PHE A 33 -8.43 -2.69 1.19
N GLN A 34 -8.87 -2.05 2.26
CA GLN A 34 -8.86 -0.60 2.45
C GLN A 34 -8.03 -0.26 3.69
N CYS A 35 -6.73 -0.22 3.54
CA CYS A 35 -5.80 -0.04 4.65
C CYS A 35 -6.02 1.27 5.42
N ALA A 36 -6.56 2.32 4.80
CA ALA A 36 -6.93 3.53 5.52
C ALA A 36 -7.86 3.27 6.71
N LYS A 37 -8.70 2.22 6.64
CA LYS A 37 -9.60 1.83 7.75
C LYS A 37 -8.86 1.27 8.96
N VAL A 38 -7.78 0.54 8.80
CA VAL A 38 -6.97 0.08 9.93
C VAL A 38 -5.99 1.15 10.39
N LEU A 39 -5.44 1.93 9.48
CA LEU A 39 -4.46 2.97 9.78
C LEU A 39 -5.06 4.20 10.50
N GLN A 40 -6.38 4.37 10.50
CA GLN A 40 -7.04 5.38 11.32
C GLN A 40 -6.93 5.11 12.84
N TYR A 41 -6.61 3.88 13.25
CA TYR A 41 -6.40 3.50 14.64
C TYR A 41 -4.92 3.65 15.02
N PRO A 42 -4.55 4.62 15.90
CA PRO A 42 -3.14 4.87 16.24
C PRO A 42 -2.39 3.64 16.72
N LYS A 43 -3.07 2.76 17.49
CA LYS A 43 -2.48 1.51 17.99
C LYS A 43 -2.03 0.57 16.87
N TYR A 44 -2.80 0.46 15.78
CA TYR A 44 -2.45 -0.41 14.65
C TYR A 44 -1.47 0.26 13.69
N LEU A 45 -1.61 1.59 13.50
CA LEU A 45 -0.63 2.36 12.76
C LEU A 45 0.76 2.19 13.38
N SER A 46 0.88 2.41 14.71
CA SER A 46 2.15 2.24 15.41
C SER A 46 2.66 0.79 15.36
N LEU A 47 1.78 -0.21 15.49
CA LEU A 47 2.15 -1.62 15.39
C LEU A 47 2.78 -1.97 14.03
N PHE A 48 2.11 -1.60 12.92
CA PHE A 48 2.63 -1.90 11.59
C PHE A 48 3.90 -1.11 11.28
N ALA A 49 3.96 0.14 11.70
CA ALA A 49 5.16 0.95 11.55
C ALA A 49 6.34 0.39 12.37
N ASP A 50 6.11 -0.13 13.58
CA ASP A 50 7.13 -0.77 14.42
C ASP A 50 7.73 -2.01 13.75
N ILE A 51 6.88 -2.86 13.17
CA ILE A 51 7.32 -4.05 12.44
C ILE A 51 8.20 -3.65 11.24
N LEU A 52 7.76 -2.67 10.44
CA LEU A 52 8.51 -2.18 9.29
C LEU A 52 9.82 -1.50 9.72
N SER A 53 9.75 -0.62 10.70
CA SER A 53 10.92 0.10 11.22
C SER A 53 11.96 -0.85 11.77
N SER A 54 11.53 -1.86 12.53
CA SER A 54 12.43 -2.88 13.09
C SER A 54 13.10 -3.72 12.00
N HIS A 55 12.37 -4.06 10.92
CA HIS A 55 12.94 -4.82 9.80
C HIS A 55 14.05 -4.06 9.08
N PHE A 56 13.90 -2.74 8.92
CA PHE A 56 14.85 -1.90 8.20
C PHE A 56 15.82 -1.14 9.11
N ALA A 57 15.83 -1.41 10.42
CA ALA A 57 16.60 -0.63 11.40
C ALA A 57 18.10 -0.60 11.13
N ASP A 58 18.67 -1.70 10.62
CA ASP A 58 20.11 -1.82 10.35
C ASP A 58 20.54 -1.15 9.04
N LEU A 59 19.58 -0.62 8.26
CA LEU A 59 19.91 0.07 7.01
C LEU A 59 20.24 1.53 7.25
N SER A 60 21.22 2.01 6.47
CA SER A 60 21.57 3.44 6.46
C SER A 60 20.54 4.21 5.63
N ILE A 61 19.39 4.53 6.21
CA ILE A 61 18.30 5.28 5.59
C ILE A 61 18.55 6.77 5.73
N ASP A 62 18.40 7.54 4.64
CA ASP A 62 18.42 9.00 4.68
C ASP A 62 17.01 9.57 4.70
N LYS A 63 16.07 8.92 4.00
CA LYS A 63 14.70 9.42 3.82
C LYS A 63 13.72 8.28 3.58
N VAL A 64 12.48 8.48 4.04
CA VAL A 64 11.33 7.62 3.71
C VAL A 64 10.48 8.32 2.65
N ILE A 65 9.99 7.60 1.65
CA ILE A 65 9.02 8.08 0.66
C ILE A 65 7.83 7.15 0.56
N SER A 66 6.66 7.73 0.35
CA SER A 66 5.42 6.98 0.14
C SER A 66 4.64 7.54 -1.03
N PRO A 67 3.99 6.72 -1.85
CA PRO A 67 3.03 7.23 -2.82
C PRO A 67 1.76 7.71 -2.10
N ALA A 68 1.21 8.83 -2.55
CA ALA A 68 -0.09 9.31 -2.10
C ALA A 68 -1.21 8.42 -2.64
N ILE A 69 -2.28 8.20 -1.86
CA ILE A 69 -2.60 8.77 -0.57
C ILE A 69 -2.39 7.75 0.55
N GLY A 70 -2.60 6.46 0.27
CA GLY A 70 -2.64 5.39 1.28
C GLY A 70 -1.36 5.26 2.09
N GLY A 71 -0.22 5.32 1.42
CA GLY A 71 1.08 5.17 2.06
C GLY A 71 1.52 6.33 2.95
N ILE A 72 0.93 7.54 2.82
CA ILE A 72 1.43 8.73 3.50
C ILE A 72 1.42 8.57 5.03
N VAL A 73 0.30 8.12 5.58
CA VAL A 73 0.12 8.00 7.05
C VAL A 73 1.11 6.98 7.61
N LEU A 74 1.22 5.83 6.96
CA LEU A 74 2.15 4.77 7.36
C LEU A 74 3.60 5.21 7.23
N GLY A 75 3.98 5.78 6.09
CA GLY A 75 5.35 6.25 5.86
C GLY A 75 5.77 7.35 6.81
N THR A 76 4.85 8.26 7.19
CA THR A 76 5.10 9.28 8.19
C THR A 76 5.41 8.66 9.55
N GLU A 77 4.63 7.65 9.97
CA GLU A 77 4.86 6.97 11.26
C GLU A 77 6.14 6.13 11.24
N VAL A 78 6.44 5.43 10.12
CA VAL A 78 7.72 4.71 9.95
C VAL A 78 8.91 5.69 10.03
N GLY A 79 8.82 6.83 9.32
CA GLY A 79 9.87 7.85 9.38
C GLY A 79 10.03 8.44 10.77
N ARG A 80 8.94 8.65 11.52
CA ARG A 80 8.98 9.10 12.91
C ARG A 80 9.74 8.10 13.79
N GLN A 81 9.44 6.81 13.67
CA GLN A 81 10.09 5.75 14.47
C GLN A 81 11.57 5.58 14.11
N LEU A 82 11.92 5.66 12.83
CA LEU A 82 13.31 5.62 12.36
C LEU A 82 14.07 6.93 12.58
N ASN A 83 13.40 8.00 13.03
CA ASN A 83 13.94 9.37 13.10
C ASN A 83 14.50 9.86 11.76
N LYS A 84 13.72 9.64 10.68
CA LYS A 84 14.07 10.02 9.30
C LYS A 84 13.06 10.99 8.71
N ARG A 85 13.53 11.86 7.82
CA ARG A 85 12.64 12.74 7.06
C ARG A 85 11.73 11.88 6.19
N THR A 86 10.45 12.27 6.13
CA THR A 86 9.46 11.60 5.30
C THR A 86 8.93 12.57 4.26
N ILE A 87 8.86 12.08 3.02
CA ILE A 87 8.24 12.79 1.90
C ILE A 87 7.21 11.86 1.25
N PHE A 88 6.40 12.41 0.37
CA PHE A 88 5.50 11.61 -0.45
C PHE A 88 5.47 12.13 -1.89
N SER A 89 5.14 11.25 -2.80
CA SER A 89 4.89 11.56 -4.20
C SER A 89 3.39 11.57 -4.47
N GLU A 90 2.96 12.41 -5.39
CA GLU A 90 1.56 12.58 -5.79
C GLU A 90 1.42 12.34 -7.28
N ARG A 91 0.28 11.76 -7.70
CA ARG A 91 -0.02 11.64 -9.12
C ARG A 91 -0.70 12.91 -9.61
N VAL A 92 -0.09 13.54 -10.60
CA VAL A 92 -0.63 14.75 -11.27
C VAL A 92 -0.68 14.47 -12.77
N ASP A 93 -1.83 14.63 -13.36
CA ASP A 93 -2.08 14.36 -14.78
C ASP A 93 -1.63 12.94 -15.23
N GLY A 94 -1.75 11.98 -14.31
CA GLY A 94 -1.39 10.58 -14.56
C GLY A 94 0.05 10.22 -14.22
N GLU A 95 0.94 11.17 -13.94
CA GLU A 95 2.35 10.97 -13.64
C GLU A 95 2.68 11.14 -12.16
N MET A 96 3.54 10.28 -11.62
CA MET A 96 4.02 10.38 -10.25
C MET A 96 5.08 11.48 -10.15
N GLN A 97 4.89 12.44 -9.21
CA GLN A 97 5.73 13.63 -9.08
C GLN A 97 6.05 13.95 -7.62
N LEU A 98 7.23 14.56 -7.39
CA LEU A 98 7.53 15.26 -6.15
C LEU A 98 6.98 16.68 -6.23
N ARG A 99 6.20 17.07 -5.21
CA ARG A 99 5.62 18.42 -5.10
C ARG A 99 5.93 19.02 -3.72
N ARG A 100 5.32 20.16 -3.41
CA ARG A 100 5.38 20.81 -2.08
C ARG A 100 6.80 21.15 -1.63
N GLY A 101 7.73 21.33 -2.58
CA GLY A 101 9.13 21.58 -2.27
C GLY A 101 9.88 20.33 -1.76
N PHE A 102 9.33 19.14 -1.92
CA PHE A 102 10.05 17.91 -1.66
C PHE A 102 11.13 17.68 -2.72
N GLU A 103 12.29 17.23 -2.26
CA GLU A 103 13.43 16.93 -3.11
C GLU A 103 14.08 15.60 -2.72
N ILE A 104 14.72 14.96 -3.68
CA ILE A 104 15.64 13.85 -3.49
C ILE A 104 16.99 14.30 -4.01
N LYS A 105 18.02 14.22 -3.17
CA LYS A 105 19.39 14.57 -3.57
C LYS A 105 20.10 13.36 -4.18
N PRO A 106 21.01 13.59 -5.13
CA PRO A 106 21.80 12.50 -5.68
C PRO A 106 22.51 11.70 -4.58
N GLY A 107 22.38 10.38 -4.65
CA GLY A 107 22.97 9.45 -3.69
C GLY A 107 22.19 9.24 -2.40
N GLU A 108 21.11 10.01 -2.13
CA GLU A 108 20.26 9.74 -0.94
C GLU A 108 19.71 8.31 -0.94
N LYS A 109 19.80 7.68 0.21
CA LYS A 109 19.33 6.31 0.46
C LYS A 109 17.87 6.33 0.91
N ILE A 110 16.99 5.83 0.06
CA ILE A 110 15.54 5.98 0.19
C ILE A 110 14.90 4.63 0.55
N LEU A 111 14.07 4.63 1.59
CA LEU A 111 13.16 3.55 1.92
C LEU A 111 11.78 3.90 1.38
N ILE A 112 11.19 3.03 0.55
CA ILE A 112 9.81 3.16 0.06
C ILE A 112 8.88 2.45 1.03
N ILE A 113 7.81 3.13 1.46
CA ILE A 113 6.76 2.56 2.32
C ILE A 113 5.41 2.73 1.63
N GLU A 114 4.67 1.63 1.49
CA GLU A 114 3.32 1.60 0.92
C GLU A 114 2.40 0.75 1.81
N ASP A 115 1.10 0.95 1.73
CA ASP A 115 0.14 0.18 2.52
C ASP A 115 -0.21 -1.17 1.85
N VAL A 116 -0.48 -1.18 0.55
CA VAL A 116 -0.90 -2.39 -0.18
C VAL A 116 -0.18 -2.52 -1.51
N LEU A 117 0.44 -3.67 -1.73
CA LEU A 117 0.93 -4.07 -3.05
C LEU A 117 -0.14 -4.89 -3.78
N SER A 118 -0.55 -4.48 -4.97
CA SER A 118 -1.37 -5.29 -5.88
C SER A 118 -0.61 -5.66 -7.16
N THR A 119 -0.41 -4.72 -8.07
CA THR A 119 0.37 -4.90 -9.30
C THR A 119 1.78 -4.32 -9.21
N GLY A 120 2.05 -3.54 -8.20
CA GLY A 120 3.31 -2.83 -8.02
C GLY A 120 3.45 -1.55 -8.84
N GLY A 121 2.37 -1.10 -9.52
CA GLY A 121 2.43 0.09 -10.37
C GLY A 121 2.91 1.33 -9.63
N SER A 122 2.29 1.69 -8.50
CA SER A 122 2.69 2.86 -7.71
C SER A 122 4.13 2.79 -7.23
N ILE A 123 4.58 1.61 -6.76
CA ILE A 123 5.96 1.43 -6.31
C ILE A 123 6.94 1.59 -7.46
N LYS A 124 6.63 1.05 -8.66
CA LYS A 124 7.47 1.22 -9.86
C LYS A 124 7.58 2.69 -10.25
N GLU A 125 6.46 3.42 -10.30
CA GLU A 125 6.46 4.85 -10.62
C GLU A 125 7.29 5.66 -9.59
N VAL A 126 7.17 5.36 -8.29
CA VAL A 126 8.01 5.99 -7.25
C VAL A 126 9.48 5.61 -7.42
N SER A 127 9.77 4.36 -7.77
CA SER A 127 11.13 3.91 -8.03
C SER A 127 11.78 4.66 -9.20
N GLU A 128 11.05 4.81 -10.30
CA GLU A 128 11.49 5.60 -11.46
C GLU A 128 11.73 7.06 -11.08
N LEU A 129 10.83 7.65 -10.30
CA LEU A 129 10.99 9.02 -9.79
C LEU A 129 12.27 9.17 -8.94
N ILE A 130 12.57 8.21 -8.07
CA ILE A 130 13.80 8.20 -7.26
C ILE A 130 15.03 8.14 -8.16
N TYR A 131 15.04 7.25 -9.15
CA TYR A 131 16.17 7.10 -10.09
C TYR A 131 16.38 8.34 -10.97
N GLN A 132 15.30 8.99 -11.42
CA GLN A 132 15.39 10.27 -12.15
C GLN A 132 16.10 11.35 -11.35
N HIS A 133 15.92 11.36 -10.01
CA HIS A 133 16.61 12.26 -9.09
C HIS A 133 17.97 11.73 -8.60
N LYS A 134 18.46 10.60 -9.17
CA LYS A 134 19.71 9.95 -8.79
C LYS A 134 19.77 9.51 -7.32
N GLY A 135 18.62 9.20 -6.74
CA GLY A 135 18.51 8.57 -5.42
C GLY A 135 18.75 7.06 -5.50
N ASN A 136 19.02 6.43 -4.37
CA ASN A 136 19.25 5.00 -4.24
C ASN A 136 18.13 4.38 -3.40
N ILE A 137 17.37 3.47 -3.97
CA ILE A 137 16.41 2.67 -3.20
C ILE A 137 17.22 1.63 -2.40
N ILE A 138 16.96 1.54 -1.10
CA ILE A 138 17.64 0.59 -0.21
C ILE A 138 16.71 -0.44 0.39
N GLY A 139 15.40 -0.26 0.23
CA GLY A 139 14.39 -1.22 0.66
C GLY A 139 12.99 -0.74 0.31
N ILE A 140 12.06 -1.69 0.32
CA ILE A 140 10.64 -1.47 0.11
C ILE A 140 9.87 -2.23 1.18
N GLY A 141 9.07 -1.52 1.98
CA GLY A 141 8.23 -2.07 3.04
C GLY A 141 6.75 -1.85 2.78
N ILE A 142 5.95 -2.89 2.97
CA ILE A 142 4.50 -2.81 2.81
C ILE A 142 3.77 -3.57 3.92
N ILE A 143 2.50 -3.24 4.17
CA ILE A 143 1.68 -4.00 5.11
C ILE A 143 1.17 -5.28 4.44
N VAL A 144 0.48 -5.15 3.29
CA VAL A 144 -0.19 -6.28 2.64
C VAL A 144 0.29 -6.49 1.21
N ASP A 145 0.92 -7.64 0.95
CA ASP A 145 1.16 -8.10 -0.42
C ASP A 145 -0.07 -8.88 -0.94
N ARG A 146 -0.75 -8.32 -1.93
CA ARG A 146 -1.89 -8.93 -2.63
C ARG A 146 -1.53 -9.39 -4.04
N SER A 147 -0.26 -9.39 -4.41
CA SER A 147 0.16 -9.76 -5.75
C SER A 147 -0.18 -11.22 -6.05
N ILE A 148 -0.80 -11.47 -7.20
CA ILE A 148 -1.15 -12.82 -7.69
C ILE A 148 0.10 -13.50 -8.22
N THR A 149 0.88 -12.76 -9.01
CA THR A 149 2.17 -13.20 -9.52
C THR A 149 3.26 -12.52 -8.74
N PRO A 150 4.36 -13.22 -8.38
CA PRO A 150 5.49 -12.60 -7.72
C PRO A 150 5.98 -11.41 -8.54
N VAL A 151 6.04 -10.23 -7.91
CA VAL A 151 6.60 -9.03 -8.51
C VAL A 151 7.94 -8.78 -7.83
N HIS A 152 9.04 -8.91 -8.59
CA HIS A 152 10.34 -8.51 -8.10
C HIS A 152 10.46 -6.99 -8.21
N LEU A 153 10.43 -6.30 -7.08
CA LEU A 153 10.51 -4.84 -7.00
C LEU A 153 11.89 -4.38 -6.50
N HIS A 154 12.48 -5.12 -5.57
CA HIS A 154 13.78 -4.85 -4.97
C HIS A 154 14.25 -6.08 -4.20
N ASP A 155 15.59 -6.31 -4.09
CA ASP A 155 16.13 -7.44 -3.35
C ASP A 155 15.79 -7.36 -1.85
N ASN A 156 15.74 -6.15 -1.30
CA ASN A 156 15.33 -5.89 0.07
C ASN A 156 13.86 -5.44 0.11
N PHE A 157 12.96 -6.38 -0.22
CA PHE A 157 11.51 -6.21 -0.17
C PHE A 157 10.94 -6.94 1.04
N PHE A 158 10.10 -6.28 1.83
CA PHE A 158 9.45 -6.87 2.98
C PHE A 158 7.95 -6.52 3.02
N ALA A 159 7.12 -7.54 3.15
CA ALA A 159 5.70 -7.43 3.41
C ALA A 159 5.37 -8.03 4.78
N ILE A 160 4.57 -7.33 5.59
CA ILE A 160 4.16 -7.83 6.91
C ILE A 160 3.31 -9.09 6.76
N THR A 161 2.41 -9.10 5.78
CA THR A 161 1.57 -10.27 5.46
C THR A 161 1.31 -10.37 3.96
N LYS A 162 1.08 -11.61 3.50
CA LYS A 162 0.66 -11.87 2.12
C LYS A 162 -0.76 -12.39 2.11
N GLN A 163 -1.63 -11.66 1.39
CA GLN A 163 -3.07 -11.98 1.30
C GLN A 163 -3.50 -11.98 -0.17
N THR A 164 -3.49 -13.14 -0.77
CA THR A 164 -3.92 -13.28 -2.18
C THR A 164 -5.44 -13.28 -2.25
N ALA A 165 -6.02 -12.17 -2.72
CA ALA A 165 -7.44 -12.16 -3.07
C ALA A 165 -7.66 -12.91 -4.38
N LYS A 166 -8.75 -13.64 -4.47
CA LYS A 166 -9.13 -14.27 -5.74
C LYS A 166 -9.60 -13.19 -6.71
N ILE A 167 -9.07 -13.25 -7.92
CA ILE A 167 -9.42 -12.33 -8.99
C ILE A 167 -10.08 -13.10 -10.12
N PHE A 168 -11.15 -12.54 -10.68
CA PHE A 168 -11.99 -13.17 -11.66
C PHE A 168 -12.17 -12.26 -12.88
N ASP A 169 -12.25 -12.85 -14.07
CA ASP A 169 -12.70 -12.14 -15.25
C ASP A 169 -14.21 -11.83 -15.14
N LYS A 170 -14.64 -10.68 -15.69
CA LYS A 170 -16.04 -10.25 -15.69
C LYS A 170 -17.02 -11.25 -16.31
N ASN A 171 -16.54 -12.11 -17.21
CA ASN A 171 -17.32 -13.16 -17.86
C ASN A 171 -17.30 -14.50 -17.09
N ASN A 172 -16.52 -14.59 -16.01
CA ASN A 172 -16.36 -15.81 -15.22
C ASN A 172 -16.44 -15.50 -13.71
N ILE A 173 -17.56 -14.93 -13.30
CA ILE A 173 -17.84 -14.60 -11.90
C ILE A 173 -18.30 -15.85 -11.16
N PRO A 174 -17.65 -16.23 -10.03
CA PRO A 174 -18.04 -17.40 -9.25
C PRO A 174 -19.46 -17.27 -8.66
N ASP A 175 -20.12 -18.42 -8.51
CA ASP A 175 -21.50 -18.47 -7.99
C ASP A 175 -21.67 -17.81 -6.63
N HIS A 176 -20.66 -17.89 -5.75
CA HIS A 176 -20.75 -17.35 -4.40
C HIS A 176 -20.78 -15.80 -4.33
N ILE A 177 -20.41 -15.08 -5.43
CA ILE A 177 -20.46 -13.61 -5.48
C ILE A 177 -21.29 -13.06 -6.65
N LYS A 178 -21.75 -13.87 -7.61
CA LYS A 178 -22.40 -13.38 -8.83
C LYS A 178 -23.69 -12.60 -8.56
N ASP A 179 -24.44 -13.01 -7.54
CA ASP A 179 -25.71 -12.40 -7.16
C ASP A 179 -25.53 -11.22 -6.18
N ILE A 180 -24.30 -10.96 -5.72
CA ILE A 180 -23.98 -9.81 -4.89
C ILE A 180 -23.75 -8.60 -5.81
N PRO A 181 -24.40 -7.45 -5.55
CA PRO A 181 -24.15 -6.23 -6.31
C PRO A 181 -22.67 -5.87 -6.33
N ALA A 182 -22.09 -5.71 -7.52
CA ALA A 182 -20.69 -5.36 -7.66
C ALA A 182 -20.41 -3.92 -7.21
N ILE A 183 -19.45 -3.73 -6.32
CA ILE A 183 -19.04 -2.44 -5.78
C ILE A 183 -17.65 -2.09 -6.34
N LYS A 184 -17.46 -0.85 -6.80
CA LYS A 184 -16.15 -0.31 -7.16
C LYS A 184 -15.62 0.52 -5.99
N PRO A 185 -14.78 -0.04 -5.10
CA PRO A 185 -14.23 0.69 -3.96
C PRO A 185 -13.13 1.67 -4.43
N GLY A 186 -12.93 2.74 -3.66
CA GLY A 186 -11.93 3.77 -3.93
C GLY A 186 -12.47 5.15 -3.58
N SER A 187 -11.76 6.21 -3.95
CA SER A 187 -12.08 7.60 -3.63
C SER A 187 -13.43 8.13 -4.15
N ASN A 188 -14.20 7.30 -4.85
CA ASN A 188 -15.50 7.64 -5.43
C ASN A 188 -16.66 6.87 -4.81
N ILE A 189 -16.57 6.41 -3.57
CA ILE A 189 -17.77 5.99 -2.84
C ILE A 189 -18.49 7.26 -2.38
N ILE A 190 -19.16 7.93 -3.32
CA ILE A 190 -20.24 8.85 -2.98
C ILE A 190 -21.35 7.95 -2.45
N ALA A 191 -21.69 8.15 -1.19
CA ALA A 191 -22.77 7.50 -0.50
C ALA A 191 -24.07 7.49 -1.33
N SER A 192 -24.33 6.37 -2.00
CA SER A 192 -25.69 6.02 -2.43
C SER A 192 -26.32 5.11 -1.35
N ASN A 193 -26.51 5.68 -0.16
CA ASN A 193 -27.46 5.20 0.83
C ASN A 193 -27.97 6.40 1.61
N LYS A 194 -28.88 7.15 0.94
CA LYS A 194 -29.91 7.91 1.61
C LYS A 194 -31.21 7.25 1.17
N VAL A 195 -31.78 6.43 2.00
CA VAL A 195 -33.21 6.42 2.39
C VAL A 195 -33.29 5.78 3.76
#